data_6a609937230e88f30d6348e46cacfd37
#
_entry.id   6a609937230e88f30d6348e46cacfd37
#
_cell.length_a   1.000
_cell.length_b   1.000
_cell.length_c   1.000
_cell.angle_alpha   90.00
_cell.angle_beta   90.00
_cell.angle_gamma   90.00
#
_symmetry.space_group_name_H-M   'P 1'
#
loop_
_entity.id
_entity.type
_entity.pdbx_description
1 polymer ?
#
loop_
_entity_poly.entity_id
_entity_poly.type
_entity_poly.pdbx_seq_one_letter_code
_entity_poly.pdbx_strand_id
1 'polypeptide(L)'
;KDYQNMPEQIKSLFAPRAEAPVNQPQQPAPVQANLNPPAPQQPAQQMTNIDITALAQQLQQQMQTANAERVDTVSAVFEAFPTFATLKAECLADFSCTAEKARDRLLQALAAGTTPSAGPGAIHLYAGNGNLVGDSIRAAVMSRAGYAQAEKDNAYNGYTLRELARASLVDRGIGISGAGTAQAMVGLAFTHSSSDFGNILMDVAHKAALMGWDEATESFEQWTRKGTLTDFKTAHRVGLESLASLRKVRAGAEYKYVTIKDRGEPIALATYGELFSIDRQTIINDDLDMLTRIPQAMGLAARATVGDLVWAVLTSNPKMSDGKPLFHADHGNLVSADLSIEGLDTARKAMLLQKSGDRRLNIRPAYMLTPVAIESRANQLIKSASVPGADANSGIVNPIQNFVTVSSEARLDDSSPTDYYLTAAQGRDTIEVAYLDGIDTPYLEQQQGFTVDGAAFKVRIDAGVAPLDWRGMVKVTKK
;
A
#
# COMPACT_ATOMS: atom_id res chain seq x y z
N LYS A 1 -19.31 -13.57 -34.80
CA LYS A 1 -20.30 -14.55 -35.40
C LYS A 1 -20.98 -15.42 -34.34
N ASP A 2 -20.61 -15.30 -33.04
CA ASP A 2 -21.10 -16.24 -32.00
C ASP A 2 -22.25 -15.69 -31.14
N TYR A 3 -22.62 -14.44 -31.29
CA TYR A 3 -23.70 -13.83 -30.49
C TYR A 3 -25.11 -14.31 -30.90
N GLN A 4 -25.31 -14.77 -32.15
CA GLN A 4 -26.61 -15.18 -32.65
C GLN A 4 -27.06 -16.57 -32.18
N ASN A 5 -26.17 -17.42 -31.68
CA ASN A 5 -26.47 -18.80 -31.28
C ASN A 5 -26.50 -19.03 -29.75
N MET A 6 -26.58 -17.97 -28.94
CA MET A 6 -26.71 -18.10 -27.48
C MET A 6 -28.19 -18.23 -27.05
N PRO A 7 -28.49 -19.04 -26.02
CA PRO A 7 -29.83 -19.11 -25.42
C PRO A 7 -30.30 -17.74 -24.91
N GLU A 8 -31.59 -17.44 -25.08
CA GLU A 8 -32.14 -16.11 -24.73
C GLU A 8 -31.95 -15.69 -23.28
N GLN A 9 -31.84 -16.66 -22.36
CA GLN A 9 -31.56 -16.39 -20.92
C GLN A 9 -30.17 -15.82 -20.66
N ILE A 10 -29.21 -15.98 -21.56
CA ILE A 10 -27.86 -15.48 -21.43
C ILE A 10 -27.67 -14.17 -22.20
N LYS A 11 -28.45 -13.92 -23.23
CA LYS A 11 -28.41 -12.66 -24.02
C LYS A 11 -28.73 -11.42 -23.16
N SER A 12 -29.58 -11.56 -22.14
CA SER A 12 -29.95 -10.46 -21.24
C SER A 12 -28.80 -9.97 -20.33
N LEU A 13 -27.75 -10.79 -20.12
CA LEU A 13 -26.59 -10.45 -19.32
C LEU A 13 -25.54 -9.60 -20.06
N PHE A 14 -25.62 -9.56 -21.40
CA PHE A 14 -24.68 -8.86 -22.27
C PHE A 14 -25.31 -7.70 -23.05
N ALA A 15 -26.54 -7.32 -22.74
CA ALA A 15 -27.14 -6.12 -23.30
C ALA A 15 -26.48 -4.86 -22.71
N PRO A 16 -26.06 -3.90 -23.55
CA PRO A 16 -25.49 -2.67 -23.04
C PRO A 16 -26.56 -1.93 -22.22
N ARG A 17 -26.24 -1.64 -20.98
CA ARG A 17 -27.06 -0.86 -20.04
C ARG A 17 -27.19 0.55 -20.62
N ALA A 18 -28.40 0.97 -20.96
CA ALA A 18 -28.68 2.33 -21.42
C ALA A 18 -28.23 3.31 -20.30
N GLU A 19 -27.34 4.22 -20.64
CA GLU A 19 -26.95 5.31 -19.77
C GLU A 19 -28.14 6.25 -19.52
N ALA A 20 -28.42 6.53 -18.28
CA ALA A 20 -29.40 7.54 -17.89
C ALA A 20 -28.89 8.93 -18.34
N PRO A 21 -29.80 9.82 -18.85
CA PRO A 21 -29.38 11.13 -19.34
C PRO A 21 -28.83 11.99 -18.19
N VAL A 22 -27.61 12.48 -18.36
CA VAL A 22 -26.99 13.47 -17.51
C VAL A 22 -27.76 14.80 -17.65
N ASN A 23 -28.36 15.27 -16.56
CA ASN A 23 -28.97 16.58 -16.49
C ASN A 23 -27.87 17.66 -16.61
N GLN A 24 -27.85 18.35 -17.76
CA GLN A 24 -27.10 19.60 -17.90
C GLN A 24 -27.88 20.76 -17.24
N PRO A 25 -27.21 21.71 -16.58
CA PRO A 25 -27.86 22.89 -16.03
C PRO A 25 -28.35 23.81 -17.15
N GLN A 26 -29.64 24.08 -17.16
CA GLN A 26 -30.27 25.03 -18.06
C GLN A 26 -29.83 26.48 -17.71
N GLN A 27 -29.31 27.18 -18.70
CA GLN A 27 -29.13 28.61 -18.69
C GLN A 27 -30.50 29.30 -18.76
N PRO A 28 -30.69 30.43 -18.04
CA PRO A 28 -31.94 31.21 -18.11
C PRO A 28 -32.07 31.91 -19.47
N ALA A 29 -33.23 31.76 -20.08
CA ALA A 29 -33.60 32.43 -21.32
C ALA A 29 -33.91 33.91 -21.10
N PRO A 30 -33.63 34.79 -22.09
CA PRO A 30 -33.84 36.22 -21.95
C PRO A 30 -35.33 36.58 -22.01
N VAL A 31 -35.72 37.45 -21.10
CA VAL A 31 -37.06 38.06 -21.02
C VAL A 31 -37.26 39.00 -22.20
N GLN A 32 -38.18 38.67 -23.13
CA GLN A 32 -38.67 39.62 -24.12
C GLN A 32 -39.89 40.36 -23.55
N ALA A 33 -39.74 41.67 -23.40
CA ALA A 33 -40.82 42.56 -23.11
C ALA A 33 -41.76 42.70 -24.32
N ASN A 34 -42.98 42.29 -24.14
CA ASN A 34 -44.04 42.48 -25.17
C ASN A 34 -44.97 43.64 -24.71
N LEU A 35 -44.78 44.78 -25.34
CA LEU A 35 -45.67 45.94 -25.26
C LEU A 35 -46.86 45.73 -26.21
N ASN A 36 -48.05 45.59 -25.67
CA ASN A 36 -49.30 45.81 -26.45
C ASN A 36 -50.32 46.54 -25.59
N PRO A 37 -51.05 47.48 -26.17
CA PRO A 37 -51.87 48.48 -25.49
C PRO A 37 -53.25 47.95 -25.09
N PRO A 38 -54.01 48.68 -24.26
CA PRO A 38 -55.17 48.16 -23.54
C PRO A 38 -56.46 48.23 -24.36
N ALA A 39 -57.31 47.24 -24.19
CA ALA A 39 -58.71 47.23 -24.67
C ALA A 39 -59.67 47.09 -23.47
N PRO A 40 -60.93 47.42 -23.58
CA PRO A 40 -61.68 48.30 -22.66
C PRO A 40 -62.35 47.56 -21.50
N GLN A 41 -62.64 48.35 -20.49
CA GLN A 41 -63.30 48.08 -19.21
C GLN A 41 -64.64 47.37 -19.35
N GLN A 42 -64.88 46.35 -18.55
CA GLN A 42 -66.16 45.83 -18.12
C GLN A 42 -66.31 45.95 -16.59
N PRO A 43 -67.53 46.07 -16.04
CA PRO A 43 -67.80 46.75 -14.83
C PRO A 43 -67.48 46.01 -13.54
N ALA A 44 -67.19 46.77 -12.51
CA ALA A 44 -66.92 46.35 -11.13
C ALA A 44 -67.96 45.37 -10.60
N GLN A 45 -67.49 44.13 -10.32
CA GLN A 45 -68.22 43.27 -9.40
C GLN A 45 -67.84 43.65 -7.96
N GLN A 46 -68.86 43.74 -7.16
CA GLN A 46 -68.84 44.09 -5.73
C GLN A 46 -67.81 43.28 -4.96
N MET A 47 -66.92 43.95 -4.26
CA MET A 47 -66.15 43.39 -3.16
C MET A 47 -67.11 42.89 -2.09
N THR A 48 -67.34 41.60 -2.05
CA THR A 48 -67.93 40.97 -0.88
C THR A 48 -67.00 41.22 0.31
N ASN A 49 -67.46 41.70 1.42
CA ASN A 49 -66.78 41.83 2.68
C ASN A 49 -66.17 40.50 3.03
N ILE A 50 -64.84 40.35 2.90
CA ILE A 50 -64.07 39.22 3.45
C ILE A 50 -64.24 39.38 4.95
N ASP A 51 -64.93 38.43 5.56
CA ASP A 51 -65.07 38.41 6.99
C ASP A 51 -63.68 38.06 7.60
N ILE A 52 -62.98 39.15 7.96
CA ILE A 52 -61.60 39.09 8.52
C ILE A 52 -61.57 38.20 9.75
N THR A 53 -62.68 38.08 10.48
CA THR A 53 -62.84 37.23 11.65
C THR A 53 -62.83 35.74 11.29
N ALA A 54 -63.53 35.39 10.22
CA ALA A 54 -63.54 34.00 9.72
C ALA A 54 -62.16 33.61 9.15
N LEU A 55 -61.48 34.51 8.43
CA LEU A 55 -60.12 34.24 7.91
C LEU A 55 -59.11 34.11 9.05
N ALA A 56 -59.20 34.95 10.08
CA ALA A 56 -58.35 34.88 11.27
C ALA A 56 -58.56 33.56 12.04
N GLN A 57 -59.82 33.08 12.18
CA GLN A 57 -60.12 31.78 12.80
C GLN A 57 -59.57 30.62 11.97
N GLN A 58 -59.69 30.69 10.65
CA GLN A 58 -59.15 29.64 9.75
C GLN A 58 -57.63 29.59 9.79
N LEU A 59 -56.95 30.75 9.81
CA LEU A 59 -55.51 30.85 9.94
C LEU A 59 -55.04 30.30 11.30
N GLN A 60 -55.79 30.62 12.37
CA GLN A 60 -55.48 30.12 13.72
C GLN A 60 -55.65 28.60 13.83
N GLN A 61 -56.68 28.02 13.20
CA GLN A 61 -56.83 26.58 13.10
C GLN A 61 -55.72 25.91 12.30
N GLN A 62 -55.33 26.49 11.15
CA GLN A 62 -54.20 25.97 10.36
C GLN A 62 -52.88 26.01 11.15
N MET A 63 -52.61 27.09 11.88
CA MET A 63 -51.42 27.17 12.75
C MET A 63 -51.44 26.14 13.87
N GLN A 64 -52.60 25.90 14.47
CA GLN A 64 -52.72 24.87 15.53
C GLN A 64 -52.51 23.44 14.97
N THR A 65 -53.08 23.14 13.81
CA THR A 65 -52.92 21.85 13.15
C THR A 65 -51.45 21.61 12.72
N ALA A 66 -50.83 22.61 12.08
CA ALA A 66 -49.43 22.54 11.69
C ALA A 66 -48.47 22.39 12.89
N ASN A 67 -48.78 23.06 14.02
CA ASN A 67 -47.99 22.90 15.23
C ASN A 67 -48.18 21.54 15.88
N ALA A 68 -49.41 20.97 15.85
CA ALA A 68 -49.66 19.62 16.35
C ALA A 68 -48.87 18.56 15.54
N GLU A 69 -48.93 18.62 14.21
CA GLU A 69 -48.17 17.78 13.32
C GLU A 69 -46.65 17.89 13.53
N ARG A 70 -46.15 19.11 13.76
CA ARG A 70 -44.75 19.35 14.11
C ARG A 70 -44.38 18.70 15.44
N VAL A 71 -45.20 18.86 16.47
CA VAL A 71 -44.97 18.24 17.79
C VAL A 71 -44.93 16.72 17.70
N ASP A 72 -45.83 16.14 16.91
CA ASP A 72 -45.88 14.65 16.73
C ASP A 72 -44.65 14.17 15.97
N THR A 73 -44.26 14.83 14.88
CA THR A 73 -43.10 14.45 14.09
C THR A 73 -41.79 14.64 14.86
N VAL A 74 -41.62 15.71 15.62
CA VAL A 74 -40.47 15.94 16.52
C VAL A 74 -40.45 14.90 17.64
N SER A 75 -41.60 14.58 18.24
CA SER A 75 -41.69 13.58 19.30
C SER A 75 -41.30 12.19 18.82
N ALA A 76 -41.69 11.79 17.62
CA ALA A 76 -41.34 10.53 17.01
C ALA A 76 -39.82 10.36 16.82
N VAL A 77 -39.08 11.45 16.55
CA VAL A 77 -37.60 11.40 16.43
C VAL A 77 -36.94 10.96 17.75
N PHE A 78 -37.52 11.33 18.88
CA PHE A 78 -36.96 11.03 20.22
C PHE A 78 -37.58 9.79 20.87
N GLU A 79 -38.53 9.11 20.25
CA GLU A 79 -39.22 7.96 20.82
C GLU A 79 -38.26 6.81 21.14
N ALA A 80 -37.29 6.58 20.27
CA ALA A 80 -36.24 5.59 20.45
C ALA A 80 -35.11 6.00 21.41
N PHE A 81 -35.12 7.26 21.90
CA PHE A 81 -34.04 7.85 22.69
C PHE A 81 -34.53 8.52 23.98
N PRO A 82 -35.05 7.79 24.94
CA PRO A 82 -35.65 8.34 26.17
C PRO A 82 -34.65 9.11 27.05
N THR A 83 -33.35 8.87 26.90
CA THR A 83 -32.29 9.55 27.65
C THR A 83 -32.13 11.02 27.27
N PHE A 84 -32.62 11.47 26.09
CA PHE A 84 -32.55 12.85 25.62
C PHE A 84 -33.84 13.65 25.88
N ALA A 85 -34.50 13.41 27.00
CA ALA A 85 -35.76 14.07 27.35
C ALA A 85 -35.63 15.60 27.43
N THR A 86 -34.50 16.11 27.90
CA THR A 86 -34.23 17.58 27.97
C THR A 86 -34.12 18.18 26.58
N LEU A 87 -33.37 17.54 25.67
CA LEU A 87 -33.22 17.98 24.29
C LEU A 87 -34.55 17.90 23.51
N LYS A 88 -35.35 16.85 23.78
CA LYS A 88 -36.74 16.76 23.27
C LYS A 88 -37.59 17.96 23.72
N ALA A 89 -37.54 18.33 24.99
CA ALA A 89 -38.30 19.45 25.53
C ALA A 89 -37.86 20.80 24.89
N GLU A 90 -36.57 20.97 24.69
CA GLU A 90 -36.03 22.18 23.99
C GLU A 90 -36.48 22.23 22.53
N CYS A 91 -36.44 21.14 21.78
CA CYS A 91 -36.92 21.07 20.41
C CYS A 91 -38.44 21.28 20.30
N LEU A 92 -39.22 20.84 21.28
CA LEU A 92 -40.66 21.06 21.32
C LEU A 92 -41.01 22.51 21.65
N ALA A 93 -40.22 23.18 22.50
CA ALA A 93 -40.39 24.60 22.86
C ALA A 93 -39.98 25.56 21.73
N ASP A 94 -39.08 25.15 20.87
CA ASP A 94 -38.63 25.92 19.72
C ASP A 94 -39.57 25.71 18.51
N PHE A 95 -40.44 26.67 18.24
CA PHE A 95 -41.39 26.63 17.12
C PHE A 95 -40.71 26.55 15.74
N SER A 96 -39.43 26.90 15.62
CA SER A 96 -38.65 26.79 14.40
C SER A 96 -37.97 25.43 14.22
N CYS A 97 -38.05 24.53 15.22
CA CYS A 97 -37.45 23.20 15.18
C CYS A 97 -38.35 22.24 14.39
N THR A 98 -37.88 21.87 13.21
CA THR A 98 -38.48 20.84 12.39
C THR A 98 -37.93 19.44 12.78
N ALA A 99 -38.58 18.38 12.31
CA ALA A 99 -38.08 16.98 12.53
C ALA A 99 -36.64 16.79 12.03
N GLU A 100 -36.23 17.46 10.96
CA GLU A 100 -34.84 17.41 10.44
C GLU A 100 -33.87 18.10 11.43
N LYS A 101 -34.18 19.30 11.89
CA LYS A 101 -33.37 19.98 12.90
C LYS A 101 -33.30 19.20 14.22
N ALA A 102 -34.37 18.54 14.60
CA ALA A 102 -34.41 17.70 15.77
C ALA A 102 -33.49 16.46 15.64
N ARG A 103 -33.45 15.86 14.43
CA ARG A 103 -32.50 14.78 14.12
C ARG A 103 -31.05 15.25 14.15
N ASP A 104 -30.75 16.42 13.56
CA ASP A 104 -29.39 16.99 13.57
C ASP A 104 -28.92 17.31 15.00
N ARG A 105 -29.77 17.92 15.83
CA ARG A 105 -29.46 18.19 17.24
C ARG A 105 -29.26 16.88 18.05
N LEU A 106 -30.07 15.86 17.77
CA LEU A 106 -29.93 14.54 18.38
C LEU A 106 -28.60 13.88 17.95
N LEU A 107 -28.25 13.94 16.67
CA LEU A 107 -26.97 13.42 16.16
C LEU A 107 -25.77 14.18 16.76
N GLN A 108 -25.85 15.50 16.89
CA GLN A 108 -24.82 16.31 17.56
C GLN A 108 -24.69 15.96 19.05
N ALA A 109 -25.81 15.76 19.74
CA ALA A 109 -25.81 15.36 21.14
C ALA A 109 -25.29 13.94 21.35
N LEU A 110 -25.61 13.00 20.43
CA LEU A 110 -25.03 11.66 20.39
C LEU A 110 -23.51 11.73 20.12
N ALA A 111 -23.07 12.57 19.19
CA ALA A 111 -21.63 12.75 18.89
C ALA A 111 -20.88 13.41 20.06
N ALA A 112 -21.50 14.36 20.77
CA ALA A 112 -20.90 15.01 21.93
C ALA A 112 -20.91 14.16 23.21
N GLY A 113 -21.87 13.22 23.32
CA GLY A 113 -22.02 12.29 24.45
C GLY A 113 -21.11 11.07 24.41
N THR A 114 -20.26 10.93 23.41
CA THR A 114 -19.36 9.77 23.20
C THR A 114 -18.03 9.86 23.94
N THR A 115 -18.00 10.39 25.15
CA THR A 115 -16.95 10.04 26.11
C THR A 115 -17.40 8.78 26.85
N PRO A 116 -16.70 7.63 26.69
CA PRO A 116 -17.10 6.40 27.37
C PRO A 116 -16.90 6.56 28.88
N SER A 117 -17.98 6.75 29.59
CA SER A 117 -18.00 6.55 31.05
C SER A 117 -18.25 5.06 31.30
N ALA A 118 -17.19 4.35 31.67
CA ALA A 118 -17.28 2.94 31.99
C ALA A 118 -18.02 2.70 33.30
N GLY A 119 -19.32 2.36 33.18
CA GLY A 119 -20.09 1.71 34.26
C GLY A 119 -20.28 0.24 33.89
N PRO A 120 -20.30 -0.69 34.87
CA PRO A 120 -20.54 -2.10 34.58
C PRO A 120 -21.97 -2.29 34.07
N GLY A 121 -22.13 -2.52 32.75
CA GLY A 121 -23.39 -2.80 32.10
C GLY A 121 -23.82 -1.87 30.98
N ALA A 122 -23.02 -0.89 30.57
CA ALA A 122 -23.34 -0.03 29.44
C ALA A 122 -23.09 -0.76 28.11
N ILE A 123 -24.18 -1.11 27.42
CA ILE A 123 -24.15 -1.52 26.03
C ILE A 123 -23.83 -0.26 25.24
N HIS A 124 -22.60 -0.10 24.76
CA HIS A 124 -22.21 0.99 23.90
C HIS A 124 -22.75 0.73 22.48
N LEU A 125 -23.88 1.37 22.15
CA LEU A 125 -24.37 1.46 20.76
C LEU A 125 -23.57 2.53 20.04
N TYR A 126 -22.54 2.14 19.31
CA TYR A 126 -21.85 3.02 18.36
C TYR A 126 -22.64 3.09 17.05
N ALA A 127 -23.03 4.30 16.66
CA ALA A 127 -23.56 4.63 15.34
C ALA A 127 -22.40 4.73 14.32
N GLY A 128 -21.62 3.69 14.19
CA GLY A 128 -20.56 3.56 13.23
C GLY A 128 -20.23 2.09 13.14
N ASN A 129 -20.06 1.59 11.99
CA ASN A 129 -19.79 0.25 11.50
C ASN A 129 -18.66 -0.51 12.26
N GLY A 130 -18.47 -0.31 13.55
CA GLY A 130 -17.38 -0.83 14.36
C GLY A 130 -17.74 -2.06 15.15
N ASN A 131 -16.97 -3.11 14.97
CA ASN A 131 -16.87 -4.22 15.92
C ASN A 131 -15.99 -3.81 17.11
N LEU A 132 -16.55 -3.05 18.04
CA LEU A 132 -15.80 -2.48 19.17
C LEU A 132 -15.07 -3.50 20.01
N VAL A 133 -15.68 -4.64 20.25
CA VAL A 133 -15.04 -5.70 21.02
C VAL A 133 -13.87 -6.27 20.21
N GLY A 134 -14.08 -6.54 18.93
CA GLY A 134 -13.02 -6.99 18.03
C GLY A 134 -11.88 -5.98 17.90
N ASP A 135 -12.19 -4.69 17.76
CA ASP A 135 -11.19 -3.62 17.65
C ASP A 135 -10.42 -3.44 18.96
N SER A 136 -11.10 -3.51 20.12
CA SER A 136 -10.47 -3.46 21.45
C SER A 136 -9.60 -4.69 21.71
N ILE A 137 -10.02 -5.89 21.29
CA ILE A 137 -9.22 -7.12 21.34
C ILE A 137 -7.98 -6.97 20.45
N ARG A 138 -8.14 -6.48 19.23
CA ARG A 138 -7.02 -6.20 18.29
C ARG A 138 -6.01 -5.24 18.90
N ALA A 139 -6.47 -4.10 19.45
CA ALA A 139 -5.62 -3.12 20.12
C ALA A 139 -4.88 -3.74 21.31
N ALA A 140 -5.53 -4.57 22.12
CA ALA A 140 -4.91 -5.26 23.23
C ALA A 140 -3.83 -6.25 22.77
N VAL A 141 -4.09 -7.08 21.74
CA VAL A 141 -3.07 -8.01 21.19
C VAL A 141 -1.91 -7.26 20.57
N MET A 142 -2.18 -6.21 19.79
CA MET A 142 -1.14 -5.34 19.18
C MET A 142 -0.25 -4.68 20.24
N SER A 143 -0.86 -4.23 21.33
CA SER A 143 -0.13 -3.64 22.46
C SER A 143 0.74 -4.67 23.19
N ARG A 144 0.21 -5.85 23.49
CA ARG A 144 0.96 -6.96 24.10
C ARG A 144 2.10 -7.45 23.21
N ALA A 145 1.91 -7.41 21.88
CA ALA A 145 2.92 -7.71 20.89
C ALA A 145 4.01 -6.61 20.76
N GLY A 146 3.82 -5.46 21.41
CA GLY A 146 4.74 -4.32 21.33
C GLY A 146 4.60 -3.48 20.06
N TYR A 147 3.54 -3.68 19.25
CA TYR A 147 3.33 -2.99 17.98
C TYR A 147 2.50 -1.72 18.10
N ALA A 148 1.86 -1.50 19.23
CA ALA A 148 1.07 -0.31 19.54
C ALA A 148 1.20 0.04 21.03
N GLN A 149 0.88 1.29 21.38
CA GLN A 149 0.76 1.66 22.79
C GLN A 149 -0.56 1.13 23.36
N ALA A 150 -0.53 0.68 24.63
CA ALA A 150 -1.73 0.24 25.31
C ALA A 150 -2.72 1.40 25.49
N GLU A 151 -3.93 1.22 25.04
CA GLU A 151 -5.04 2.14 25.30
C GLU A 151 -5.42 2.07 26.77
N LYS A 152 -5.43 3.20 27.48
CA LYS A 152 -5.62 3.25 28.94
C LYS A 152 -6.97 2.66 29.39
N ASP A 153 -8.00 2.84 28.56
CA ASP A 153 -9.38 2.49 28.89
C ASP A 153 -9.82 1.14 28.26
N ASN A 154 -8.90 0.40 27.64
CA ASN A 154 -9.19 -0.87 27.03
C ASN A 154 -9.21 -2.00 28.07
N ALA A 155 -10.41 -2.53 28.34
CA ALA A 155 -10.63 -3.59 29.32
C ALA A 155 -9.91 -4.92 29.02
N TYR A 156 -9.47 -5.11 27.77
CA TYR A 156 -8.85 -6.36 27.30
C TYR A 156 -7.32 -6.36 27.41
N ASN A 157 -6.68 -5.28 27.83
CA ASN A 157 -5.21 -5.15 27.89
C ASN A 157 -4.52 -6.25 28.72
N GLY A 158 -5.18 -6.75 29.77
CA GLY A 158 -4.63 -7.77 30.65
C GLY A 158 -5.09 -9.21 30.34
N TYR A 159 -5.86 -9.41 29.27
CA TYR A 159 -6.44 -10.72 28.95
C TYR A 159 -5.41 -11.60 28.21
N THR A 160 -5.44 -12.89 28.52
CA THR A 160 -4.70 -13.92 27.78
C THR A 160 -5.35 -14.15 26.41
N LEU A 161 -4.60 -14.72 25.45
CA LEU A 161 -5.13 -15.05 24.12
C LEU A 161 -6.38 -15.94 24.21
N ARG A 162 -6.41 -16.86 25.18
CA ARG A 162 -7.57 -17.71 25.44
C ARG A 162 -8.79 -16.90 25.91
N GLU A 163 -8.59 -15.92 26.78
CA GLU A 163 -9.68 -15.05 27.25
C GLU A 163 -10.17 -14.12 26.15
N LEU A 164 -9.27 -13.64 25.31
CA LEU A 164 -9.61 -12.86 24.13
C LEU A 164 -10.40 -13.67 23.09
N ALA A 165 -10.01 -14.93 22.87
CA ALA A 165 -10.78 -15.86 22.05
C ALA A 165 -12.20 -16.07 22.59
N ARG A 166 -12.32 -16.21 23.92
CA ARG A 166 -13.62 -16.30 24.58
C ARG A 166 -14.45 -15.03 24.43
N ALA A 167 -13.85 -13.88 24.61
CA ALA A 167 -14.52 -12.58 24.47
C ALA A 167 -15.05 -12.38 23.04
N SER A 168 -14.27 -12.74 22.03
CA SER A 168 -14.68 -12.69 20.62
C SER A 168 -15.88 -13.59 20.31
N LEU A 169 -15.95 -14.79 20.89
CA LEU A 169 -17.09 -15.70 20.72
C LEU A 169 -18.37 -15.15 21.40
N VAL A 170 -18.23 -14.65 22.63
CA VAL A 170 -19.34 -14.08 23.38
C VAL A 170 -19.94 -12.86 22.69
N ASP A 171 -19.10 -11.98 22.17
CA ASP A 171 -19.52 -10.80 21.41
C ASP A 171 -20.41 -11.16 20.21
N ARG A 172 -20.10 -12.26 19.54
CA ARG A 172 -20.88 -12.76 18.41
C ARG A 172 -22.09 -13.61 18.82
N GLY A 173 -22.39 -13.68 20.11
CA GLY A 173 -23.51 -14.45 20.61
C GLY A 173 -23.33 -15.96 20.51
N ILE A 174 -22.11 -16.44 20.31
CA ILE A 174 -21.83 -17.88 20.23
C ILE A 174 -21.79 -18.45 21.64
N GLY A 175 -22.70 -19.39 21.92
CA GLY A 175 -22.80 -20.04 23.22
C GLY A 175 -21.58 -20.90 23.54
N ILE A 176 -20.81 -20.50 24.55
CA ILE A 176 -19.61 -21.22 25.01
C ILE A 176 -19.91 -22.26 26.09
N SER A 177 -21.14 -22.34 26.59
CA SER A 177 -21.53 -23.28 27.62
C SER A 177 -21.45 -24.76 27.20
N GLY A 178 -21.49 -25.04 25.90
CA GLY A 178 -21.27 -26.37 25.32
C GLY A 178 -19.79 -26.75 25.12
N ALA A 179 -18.88 -25.78 25.18
CA ALA A 179 -17.43 -26.00 25.03
C ALA A 179 -16.83 -26.26 26.43
N GLY A 180 -17.01 -27.47 26.96
CA GLY A 180 -16.57 -27.84 28.31
C GLY A 180 -15.06 -27.80 28.55
N THR A 181 -14.23 -27.62 27.52
CA THR A 181 -12.77 -27.57 27.61
C THR A 181 -12.22 -26.34 26.93
N ALA A 182 -11.04 -25.86 27.37
CA ALA A 182 -10.31 -24.74 26.72
C ALA A 182 -10.03 -25.05 25.25
N GLN A 183 -9.69 -26.28 24.90
CA GLN A 183 -9.43 -26.73 23.52
C GLN A 183 -10.67 -26.60 22.64
N ALA A 184 -11.83 -27.04 23.12
CA ALA A 184 -13.08 -26.92 22.35
C ALA A 184 -13.46 -25.46 22.13
N MET A 185 -13.28 -24.59 23.13
CA MET A 185 -13.58 -23.15 23.03
C MET A 185 -12.64 -22.45 22.02
N VAL A 186 -11.35 -22.69 22.12
CA VAL A 186 -10.39 -22.10 21.19
C VAL A 186 -10.61 -22.65 19.77
N GLY A 187 -10.94 -23.94 19.64
CA GLY A 187 -11.33 -24.54 18.35
C GLY A 187 -12.54 -23.83 17.73
N LEU A 188 -13.58 -23.53 18.53
CA LEU A 188 -14.75 -22.76 18.07
C LEU A 188 -14.37 -21.35 17.61
N ALA A 189 -13.43 -20.67 18.29
CA ALA A 189 -12.98 -19.33 17.92
C ALA A 189 -12.28 -19.31 16.54
N PHE A 190 -11.62 -20.41 16.15
CA PHE A 190 -11.00 -20.55 14.84
C PHE A 190 -11.97 -21.02 13.75
N THR A 191 -12.87 -21.96 14.09
CA THR A 191 -13.69 -22.64 13.08
C THR A 191 -15.02 -21.95 12.80
N HIS A 192 -15.48 -21.10 13.71
CA HIS A 192 -16.75 -20.43 13.53
C HIS A 192 -16.61 -19.22 12.58
N SER A 193 -17.35 -19.24 11.47
CA SER A 193 -17.27 -18.24 10.41
C SER A 193 -17.61 -16.79 10.85
N SER A 194 -18.32 -16.64 11.96
CA SER A 194 -18.67 -15.34 12.53
C SER A 194 -17.69 -14.85 13.60
N SER A 195 -16.67 -15.64 13.98
CA SER A 195 -15.64 -15.20 14.91
C SER A 195 -14.60 -14.33 14.22
N ASP A 196 -14.30 -13.16 14.79
CA ASP A 196 -13.25 -12.27 14.26
C ASP A 196 -11.86 -12.62 14.81
N PHE A 197 -11.76 -13.57 15.72
CA PHE A 197 -10.51 -13.87 16.42
C PHE A 197 -9.39 -14.29 15.46
N GLY A 198 -9.70 -15.10 14.46
CA GLY A 198 -8.75 -15.49 13.41
C GLY A 198 -8.22 -14.27 12.64
N ASN A 199 -9.10 -13.34 12.26
CA ASN A 199 -8.72 -12.12 11.54
C ASN A 199 -7.84 -11.21 12.41
N ILE A 200 -8.13 -11.10 13.70
CA ILE A 200 -7.31 -10.32 14.64
C ILE A 200 -5.89 -10.90 14.71
N LEU A 201 -5.76 -12.23 14.81
CA LEU A 201 -4.44 -12.87 14.81
C LEU A 201 -3.71 -12.67 13.46
N MET A 202 -4.43 -12.70 12.34
CA MET A 202 -3.89 -12.41 11.03
C MET A 202 -3.33 -10.98 10.94
N ASP A 203 -4.05 -10.00 11.46
CA ASP A 203 -3.60 -8.60 11.47
C ASP A 203 -2.30 -8.43 12.29
N VAL A 204 -2.19 -9.12 13.43
CA VAL A 204 -0.97 -9.10 14.26
C VAL A 204 0.19 -9.77 13.52
N ALA A 205 -0.03 -10.94 12.93
CA ALA A 205 0.98 -11.65 12.14
C ALA A 205 1.41 -10.84 10.90
N HIS A 206 0.46 -10.18 10.22
CA HIS A 206 0.76 -9.30 9.09
C HIS A 206 1.62 -8.11 9.51
N LYS A 207 1.28 -7.47 10.64
CA LYS A 207 2.11 -6.39 11.18
C LYS A 207 3.51 -6.86 11.54
N ALA A 208 3.63 -8.04 12.13
CA ALA A 208 4.92 -8.66 12.44
C ALA A 208 5.75 -8.92 11.18
N ALA A 209 5.14 -9.49 10.13
CA ALA A 209 5.82 -9.74 8.86
C ALA A 209 6.30 -8.46 8.17
N LEU A 210 5.49 -7.40 8.20
CA LEU A 210 5.89 -6.09 7.68
C LEU A 210 7.05 -5.49 8.48
N MET A 211 7.03 -5.60 9.81
CA MET A 211 8.15 -5.14 10.62
C MET A 211 9.44 -5.90 10.31
N GLY A 212 9.38 -7.23 10.13
CA GLY A 212 10.52 -8.01 9.70
C GLY A 212 11.04 -7.60 8.33
N TRP A 213 10.14 -7.31 7.41
CA TRP A 213 10.50 -6.76 6.10
C TRP A 213 11.24 -5.43 6.19
N ASP A 214 10.74 -4.50 6.99
CA ASP A 214 11.33 -3.17 7.17
C ASP A 214 12.67 -3.21 7.94
N GLU A 215 12.82 -4.19 8.85
CA GLU A 215 14.02 -4.38 9.68
C GLU A 215 15.19 -5.00 8.91
N ALA A 216 14.90 -5.70 7.81
CA ALA A 216 15.93 -6.30 6.97
C ALA A 216 16.77 -5.23 6.27
N THR A 217 18.06 -5.23 6.56
CA THR A 217 19.03 -4.29 5.98
C THR A 217 19.55 -4.82 4.65
N GLU A 218 18.90 -4.48 3.55
CA GLU A 218 19.36 -4.82 2.20
C GLU A 218 19.86 -3.57 1.46
N SER A 219 21.06 -3.66 0.90
CA SER A 219 21.71 -2.54 0.23
C SER A 219 21.34 -2.41 -1.26
N PHE A 220 20.71 -3.42 -1.84
CA PHE A 220 20.44 -3.46 -3.28
C PHE A 220 19.49 -2.34 -3.76
N GLU A 221 18.58 -1.88 -2.91
CA GLU A 221 17.62 -0.82 -3.26
C GLU A 221 18.28 0.50 -3.65
N GLN A 222 19.49 0.76 -3.16
CA GLN A 222 20.21 2.02 -3.42
C GLN A 222 20.67 2.13 -4.87
N TRP A 223 20.90 1.02 -5.56
CA TRP A 223 21.50 0.98 -6.89
C TRP A 223 20.70 0.19 -7.92
N THR A 224 19.67 -0.56 -7.52
CA THR A 224 18.75 -1.24 -8.43
C THR A 224 17.56 -0.36 -8.78
N ARG A 225 16.90 -0.65 -9.89
CA ARG A 225 15.65 0.00 -10.29
C ARG A 225 14.47 -0.82 -9.79
N LYS A 226 13.52 -0.16 -9.13
CA LYS A 226 12.22 -0.78 -8.81
C LYS A 226 11.31 -0.74 -10.04
N GLY A 227 10.78 -1.89 -10.43
CA GLY A 227 9.86 -2.07 -11.56
C GLY A 227 8.51 -2.64 -11.14
N THR A 228 7.58 -2.61 -12.08
CA THR A 228 6.24 -3.20 -11.89
C THR A 228 5.92 -4.10 -13.06
N LEU A 229 5.38 -5.28 -12.79
CA LEU A 229 4.82 -6.21 -13.75
C LEU A 229 3.40 -6.56 -13.33
N THR A 230 2.51 -6.75 -14.28
CA THR A 230 1.10 -7.03 -14.03
C THR A 230 0.75 -8.51 -14.17
N ASP A 231 1.68 -9.30 -14.70
CA ASP A 231 1.49 -10.74 -14.89
C ASP A 231 2.81 -11.51 -14.75
N PHE A 232 2.73 -12.84 -14.75
CA PHE A 232 3.87 -13.75 -14.66
C PHE A 232 4.48 -14.14 -16.02
N LYS A 233 4.01 -13.54 -17.11
CA LYS A 233 4.58 -13.76 -18.43
C LYS A 233 5.91 -13.04 -18.55
N THR A 234 6.80 -13.57 -19.38
CA THR A 234 8.05 -12.91 -19.70
C THR A 234 7.76 -11.58 -20.39
N ALA A 235 8.06 -10.49 -19.72
CA ALA A 235 8.04 -9.15 -20.30
C ALA A 235 9.42 -8.81 -20.85
N HIS A 236 9.45 -8.11 -21.97
CA HIS A 236 10.69 -7.60 -22.52
C HIS A 236 10.83 -6.11 -22.18
N ARG A 237 11.86 -5.78 -21.40
CA ARG A 237 12.19 -4.39 -21.06
C ARG A 237 13.01 -3.77 -22.15
N VAL A 238 12.43 -2.86 -22.89
CA VAL A 238 13.13 -2.06 -23.87
C VAL A 238 13.94 -1.00 -23.11
N GLY A 239 15.27 -1.19 -23.05
CA GLY A 239 16.16 -0.16 -22.57
C GLY A 239 16.03 1.05 -23.49
N LEU A 240 16.02 2.26 -22.95
CA LEU A 240 16.23 3.47 -23.71
C LEU A 240 17.66 3.45 -24.26
N GLU A 241 17.93 2.55 -25.20
CA GLU A 241 19.08 2.70 -26.06
C GLU A 241 18.96 4.08 -26.65
N SER A 242 19.71 4.97 -26.08
CA SER A 242 19.62 6.40 -26.28
C SER A 242 19.37 6.70 -27.74
N LEU A 243 18.31 7.41 -27.97
CA LEU A 243 18.19 8.19 -29.17
C LEU A 243 19.58 8.76 -29.46
N ALA A 244 20.18 8.30 -30.54
CA ALA A 244 21.38 8.92 -31.07
C ALA A 244 21.14 10.42 -31.09
N SER A 245 22.20 11.24 -31.04
CA SER A 245 22.08 12.69 -31.04
C SER A 245 21.04 13.15 -32.06
N LEU A 246 20.14 14.04 -31.67
CA LEU A 246 19.16 14.61 -32.59
C LEU A 246 19.89 15.13 -33.83
N ARG A 247 19.42 14.74 -35.01
CA ARG A 247 20.01 15.17 -36.25
C ARG A 247 19.70 16.65 -36.50
N LYS A 248 20.66 17.42 -37.00
CA LYS A 248 20.39 18.79 -37.40
C LYS A 248 19.44 18.78 -38.60
N VAL A 249 18.27 19.35 -38.44
CA VAL A 249 17.32 19.56 -39.52
C VAL A 249 17.54 20.95 -40.11
N ARG A 250 17.77 21.02 -41.41
CA ARG A 250 17.85 22.31 -42.11
C ARG A 250 16.45 22.91 -42.24
N ALA A 251 16.36 24.22 -42.33
CA ALA A 251 15.10 24.89 -42.60
C ALA A 251 14.45 24.32 -43.88
N GLY A 252 13.20 23.87 -43.80
CA GLY A 252 12.45 23.23 -44.88
C GLY A 252 12.76 21.76 -45.17
N ALA A 253 13.59 21.10 -44.37
CA ALA A 253 13.87 19.66 -44.53
C ALA A 253 12.94 18.80 -43.65
N GLU A 254 12.63 17.59 -44.12
CA GLU A 254 11.81 16.62 -43.42
C GLU A 254 12.54 16.00 -42.21
N TYR A 255 11.77 15.74 -41.14
CA TYR A 255 12.23 14.96 -40.00
C TYR A 255 12.30 13.47 -40.39
N LYS A 256 13.41 12.83 -40.08
CA LYS A 256 13.57 11.39 -40.33
C LYS A 256 13.18 10.58 -39.11
N TYR A 257 12.42 9.53 -39.33
CA TYR A 257 12.08 8.54 -38.28
C TYR A 257 13.36 7.90 -37.72
N VAL A 258 13.37 7.69 -36.41
CA VAL A 258 14.39 6.91 -35.73
C VAL A 258 13.83 5.52 -35.48
N THR A 259 14.50 4.49 -35.98
CA THR A 259 14.17 3.12 -35.68
C THR A 259 14.81 2.78 -34.33
N ILE A 260 14.01 2.59 -33.30
CA ILE A 260 14.45 2.06 -32.01
C ILE A 260 14.55 0.54 -32.22
N LYS A 261 15.75 0.00 -32.09
CA LYS A 261 15.93 -1.46 -32.12
C LYS A 261 15.37 -2.04 -30.84
N ASP A 262 14.47 -2.98 -31.00
CA ASP A 262 13.76 -3.68 -29.93
C ASP A 262 14.67 -4.75 -29.32
N ARG A 263 15.65 -4.33 -28.51
CA ARG A 263 16.45 -5.22 -27.67
C ARG A 263 15.84 -5.17 -26.27
N GLY A 264 14.91 -6.08 -26.03
CA GLY A 264 14.30 -6.22 -24.72
C GLY A 264 14.99 -7.29 -23.88
N GLU A 265 15.47 -6.91 -22.71
CA GLU A 265 15.92 -7.91 -21.74
C GLU A 265 14.70 -8.58 -21.11
N PRO A 266 14.68 -9.95 -21.05
CA PRO A 266 13.55 -10.68 -20.51
C PRO A 266 13.52 -10.57 -18.99
N ILE A 267 12.35 -10.26 -18.44
CA ILE A 267 12.07 -10.30 -17.00
C ILE A 267 10.75 -11.02 -16.76
N ALA A 268 10.70 -11.87 -15.76
CA ALA A 268 9.49 -12.58 -15.35
C ALA A 268 9.39 -12.63 -13.84
N LEU A 269 8.17 -12.63 -13.33
CA LEU A 269 7.90 -12.80 -11.91
C LEU A 269 7.94 -14.29 -11.53
N ALA A 270 8.35 -14.54 -10.30
CA ALA A 270 8.17 -15.80 -9.62
C ALA A 270 7.60 -15.55 -8.21
N THR A 271 6.81 -16.50 -7.72
CA THR A 271 6.27 -16.45 -6.37
C THR A 271 7.20 -17.17 -5.41
N TYR A 272 7.57 -16.51 -4.33
CA TYR A 272 8.33 -17.05 -3.21
C TYR A 272 7.47 -17.02 -1.98
N GLY A 273 7.40 -18.10 -1.22
CA GLY A 273 6.57 -18.11 -0.03
C GLY A 273 6.71 -19.40 0.77
N GLU A 274 6.33 -19.30 2.05
CA GLU A 274 6.33 -20.40 3.01
C GLU A 274 5.06 -20.38 3.85
N LEU A 275 4.76 -21.54 4.45
CA LEU A 275 3.63 -21.74 5.35
C LEU A 275 4.11 -21.89 6.79
N PHE A 276 3.37 -21.29 7.73
CA PHE A 276 3.46 -21.62 9.14
C PHE A 276 2.06 -21.86 9.70
N SER A 277 1.97 -22.61 10.77
CA SER A 277 0.68 -22.88 11.44
C SER A 277 0.75 -22.46 12.90
N ILE A 278 -0.36 -21.90 13.36
CA ILE A 278 -0.60 -21.62 14.78
C ILE A 278 -1.65 -22.61 15.24
N ASP A 279 -1.28 -23.47 16.15
CA ASP A 279 -2.16 -24.49 16.70
C ASP A 279 -2.95 -23.97 17.91
N ARG A 280 -3.93 -24.75 18.36
CA ARG A 280 -4.72 -24.43 19.55
C ARG A 280 -3.87 -24.37 20.81
N GLN A 281 -2.76 -25.12 20.88
CA GLN A 281 -1.90 -25.15 22.06
C GLN A 281 -1.21 -23.79 22.26
N THR A 282 -0.75 -23.16 21.19
CA THR A 282 -0.19 -21.81 21.19
C THR A 282 -1.12 -20.80 21.85
N ILE A 283 -2.41 -20.85 21.52
CA ILE A 283 -3.41 -19.92 22.08
C ILE A 283 -3.73 -20.26 23.54
N ILE A 284 -3.82 -21.55 23.87
CA ILE A 284 -4.09 -22.00 25.25
C ILE A 284 -2.93 -21.65 26.18
N ASN A 285 -1.70 -21.77 25.69
CA ASN A 285 -0.49 -21.47 26.43
C ASN A 285 -0.16 -19.97 26.48
N ASP A 286 -0.95 -19.13 25.79
CA ASP A 286 -0.74 -17.68 25.66
C ASP A 286 0.64 -17.32 25.05
N ASP A 287 1.10 -18.12 24.07
CA ASP A 287 2.39 -17.95 23.42
C ASP A 287 2.29 -16.90 22.30
N LEU A 288 2.51 -15.63 22.68
CA LEU A 288 2.49 -14.51 21.76
C LEU A 288 3.72 -14.49 20.83
N ASP A 289 4.81 -15.10 21.26
CA ASP A 289 6.06 -15.14 20.49
C ASP A 289 5.90 -15.90 19.16
N MET A 290 5.08 -16.95 19.15
CA MET A 290 4.75 -17.68 17.92
C MET A 290 3.99 -16.82 16.91
N LEU A 291 3.16 -15.86 17.40
CA LEU A 291 2.38 -14.93 16.58
C LEU A 291 3.21 -13.76 16.06
N THR A 292 4.33 -13.45 16.69
CA THR A 292 5.14 -12.26 16.38
C THR A 292 6.46 -12.63 15.75
N ARG A 293 7.26 -13.48 16.37
CA ARG A 293 8.63 -13.80 15.93
C ARG A 293 8.69 -14.61 14.64
N ILE A 294 7.77 -15.57 14.45
CA ILE A 294 7.76 -16.38 13.22
C ILE A 294 7.40 -15.52 12.01
N PRO A 295 6.27 -14.76 12.00
CA PRO A 295 5.97 -13.88 10.87
C PRO A 295 7.03 -12.80 10.65
N GLN A 296 7.63 -12.24 11.71
CA GLN A 296 8.74 -11.29 11.60
C GLN A 296 9.95 -11.93 10.90
N ALA A 297 10.36 -13.12 11.31
CA ALA A 297 11.45 -13.85 10.66
C ALA A 297 11.13 -14.17 9.19
N MET A 298 9.88 -14.48 8.87
CA MET A 298 9.43 -14.71 7.49
C MET A 298 9.44 -13.42 6.66
N GLY A 299 9.08 -12.29 7.24
CA GLY A 299 9.20 -10.98 6.60
C GLY A 299 10.64 -10.64 6.26
N LEU A 300 11.56 -10.88 7.20
CA LEU A 300 13.00 -10.72 7.04
C LEU A 300 13.54 -11.65 5.93
N ALA A 301 13.14 -12.93 5.96
CA ALA A 301 13.52 -13.91 4.95
C ALA A 301 12.97 -13.57 3.55
N ALA A 302 11.76 -13.03 3.45
CA ALA A 302 11.20 -12.59 2.17
C ALA A 302 12.06 -11.49 1.52
N ARG A 303 12.50 -10.49 2.30
CA ARG A 303 13.39 -9.45 1.79
C ARG A 303 14.77 -9.95 1.45
N ALA A 304 15.33 -10.83 2.29
CA ALA A 304 16.60 -11.49 2.01
C ALA A 304 16.54 -12.32 0.71
N THR A 305 15.41 -13.01 0.45
CA THR A 305 15.20 -13.76 -0.79
C THR A 305 15.28 -12.86 -2.02
N VAL A 306 14.67 -11.67 -1.98
CA VAL A 306 14.80 -10.69 -3.07
C VAL A 306 16.25 -10.22 -3.21
N GLY A 307 16.94 -9.98 -2.10
CA GLY A 307 18.38 -9.68 -2.08
C GLY A 307 19.20 -10.78 -2.74
N ASP A 308 18.96 -12.06 -2.39
CA ASP A 308 19.65 -13.21 -2.98
C ASP A 308 19.50 -13.24 -4.51
N LEU A 309 18.32 -12.94 -5.03
CA LEU A 309 18.08 -12.86 -6.48
C LEU A 309 18.91 -11.76 -7.14
N VAL A 310 19.00 -10.59 -6.51
CA VAL A 310 19.78 -9.46 -7.04
C VAL A 310 21.28 -9.80 -7.06
N TRP A 311 21.79 -10.31 -5.95
CA TRP A 311 23.20 -10.69 -5.85
C TRP A 311 23.56 -11.87 -6.77
N ALA A 312 22.61 -12.80 -6.97
CA ALA A 312 22.77 -13.88 -7.92
C ALA A 312 22.96 -13.39 -9.37
N VAL A 313 22.33 -12.29 -9.78
CA VAL A 313 22.56 -11.70 -11.12
C VAL A 313 24.02 -11.28 -11.28
N LEU A 314 24.62 -10.66 -10.26
CA LEU A 314 26.03 -10.23 -10.33
C LEU A 314 27.01 -11.43 -10.34
N THR A 315 26.74 -12.43 -9.52
CA THR A 315 27.65 -13.57 -9.35
C THR A 315 27.51 -14.61 -10.47
N SER A 316 26.29 -14.89 -10.93
CA SER A 316 26.03 -15.87 -12.01
C SER A 316 26.36 -15.32 -13.42
N ASN A 317 26.47 -14.01 -13.57
CA ASN A 317 26.79 -13.37 -14.82
C ASN A 317 25.92 -13.86 -16.00
N PRO A 318 24.59 -13.67 -15.95
CA PRO A 318 23.65 -14.23 -16.92
C PRO A 318 23.89 -13.69 -18.33
N LYS A 319 23.47 -14.48 -19.33
CA LYS A 319 23.49 -14.02 -20.72
C LYS A 319 22.40 -12.97 -20.97
N MET A 320 22.78 -11.93 -21.67
CA MET A 320 21.86 -10.86 -22.09
C MET A 320 21.28 -11.16 -23.48
N SER A 321 20.37 -10.33 -23.94
CA SER A 321 19.67 -10.47 -25.23
C SER A 321 20.61 -10.49 -26.46
N ASP A 322 21.83 -9.98 -26.33
CA ASP A 322 22.88 -10.07 -27.37
C ASP A 322 23.63 -11.42 -27.38
N GLY A 323 23.28 -12.34 -26.45
CA GLY A 323 23.90 -13.67 -26.30
C GLY A 323 25.20 -13.68 -25.51
N LYS A 324 25.70 -12.52 -25.04
CA LYS A 324 26.91 -12.40 -24.23
C LYS A 324 26.56 -12.32 -22.74
N PRO A 325 27.47 -12.77 -21.86
CA PRO A 325 27.31 -12.56 -20.43
C PRO A 325 27.24 -11.06 -20.09
N LEU A 326 26.54 -10.71 -18.99
CA LEU A 326 26.39 -9.35 -18.48
C LEU A 326 27.75 -8.63 -18.37
N PHE A 327 28.75 -9.27 -17.78
CA PHE A 327 30.13 -8.78 -17.71
C PHE A 327 30.95 -9.53 -18.74
N HIS A 328 31.34 -8.84 -19.81
CA HIS A 328 32.09 -9.38 -20.92
C HIS A 328 33.08 -8.38 -21.51
N ALA A 329 34.19 -8.84 -22.06
CA ALA A 329 35.20 -7.95 -22.65
C ALA A 329 34.64 -7.07 -23.78
N ASP A 330 33.75 -7.62 -24.63
CA ASP A 330 33.12 -6.88 -25.72
C ASP A 330 32.15 -5.79 -25.23
N HIS A 331 31.61 -5.94 -24.02
CA HIS A 331 30.82 -4.92 -23.34
C HIS A 331 31.70 -3.81 -22.76
N GLY A 332 33.04 -4.03 -22.67
CA GLY A 332 33.95 -3.10 -22.05
C GLY A 332 33.71 -2.84 -20.57
N ASN A 333 33.02 -3.77 -19.90
CA ASN A 333 32.63 -3.68 -18.48
C ASN A 333 33.24 -4.78 -17.60
N LEU A 334 34.20 -5.54 -18.15
CA LEU A 334 35.03 -6.49 -17.43
C LEU A 334 36.46 -5.98 -17.41
N VAL A 335 36.99 -5.72 -16.24
CA VAL A 335 38.34 -5.16 -16.02
C VAL A 335 39.13 -6.13 -15.16
N SER A 336 40.38 -6.40 -15.52
CA SER A 336 41.30 -7.17 -14.69
C SER A 336 42.32 -6.21 -14.05
N ALA A 337 42.20 -5.98 -12.75
CA ALA A 337 43.06 -5.09 -11.99
C ALA A 337 43.01 -5.41 -10.49
N ASP A 338 44.11 -5.13 -9.80
CA ASP A 338 44.13 -5.21 -8.34
C ASP A 338 43.35 -4.05 -7.71
N LEU A 339 42.89 -4.22 -6.46
CA LEU A 339 42.23 -3.16 -5.70
C LEU A 339 43.26 -2.09 -5.30
N SER A 340 43.43 -1.13 -6.18
CA SER A 340 44.33 0.01 -6.08
C SER A 340 43.69 1.28 -6.63
N ILE A 341 44.34 2.43 -6.48
CA ILE A 341 43.87 3.69 -7.07
C ILE A 341 43.82 3.58 -8.61
N GLU A 342 44.81 2.97 -9.22
CA GLU A 342 44.92 2.77 -10.66
C GLU A 342 43.86 1.81 -11.18
N GLY A 343 43.59 0.72 -10.43
CA GLY A 343 42.55 -0.26 -10.75
C GLY A 343 41.15 0.38 -10.71
N LEU A 344 40.88 1.14 -9.65
CA LEU A 344 39.61 1.88 -9.50
C LEU A 344 39.44 2.97 -10.56
N ASP A 345 40.51 3.70 -10.93
CA ASP A 345 40.44 4.68 -12.00
C ASP A 345 40.24 4.03 -13.37
N THR A 346 40.81 2.84 -13.61
CA THR A 346 40.57 2.06 -14.82
C THR A 346 39.14 1.61 -14.93
N ALA A 347 38.56 1.10 -13.85
CA ALA A 347 37.15 0.69 -13.78
C ALA A 347 36.20 1.91 -13.98
N ARG A 348 36.52 3.05 -13.34
CA ARG A 348 35.80 4.31 -13.54
C ARG A 348 35.83 4.76 -15.01
N LYS A 349 36.99 4.71 -15.64
CA LYS A 349 37.14 5.04 -17.07
C LYS A 349 36.33 4.11 -17.97
N ALA A 350 36.34 2.80 -17.69
CA ALA A 350 35.54 1.81 -18.43
C ALA A 350 34.05 2.19 -18.45
N MET A 351 33.53 2.63 -17.33
CA MET A 351 32.12 3.04 -17.19
C MET A 351 31.83 4.39 -17.87
N LEU A 352 32.70 5.39 -17.69
CA LEU A 352 32.55 6.72 -18.31
C LEU A 352 32.62 6.67 -19.84
N LEU A 353 33.41 5.74 -20.38
CA LEU A 353 33.63 5.58 -21.81
C LEU A 353 32.58 4.72 -22.52
N GLN A 354 31.62 4.19 -21.78
CA GLN A 354 30.49 3.43 -22.36
C GLN A 354 29.77 4.24 -23.43
N LYS A 355 29.34 3.54 -24.48
CA LYS A 355 28.69 4.14 -25.65
C LYS A 355 27.31 3.51 -25.89
N SER A 356 26.43 4.31 -26.49
CA SER A 356 25.24 3.83 -27.17
C SER A 356 25.33 4.31 -28.63
N GLY A 357 25.59 3.38 -29.54
CA GLY A 357 26.01 3.73 -30.91
C GLY A 357 27.28 4.59 -30.88
N ASP A 358 27.23 5.77 -31.52
CA ASP A 358 28.37 6.70 -31.55
C ASP A 358 28.42 7.65 -30.35
N ARG A 359 27.37 7.71 -29.53
CA ARG A 359 27.30 8.64 -28.43
C ARG A 359 27.92 8.06 -27.15
N ARG A 360 28.82 8.81 -26.52
CA ARG A 360 29.32 8.51 -25.19
C ARG A 360 28.25 8.86 -24.15
N LEU A 361 28.02 7.94 -23.20
CA LEU A 361 26.97 8.07 -22.18
C LEU A 361 27.44 8.82 -20.94
N ASN A 362 28.74 8.86 -20.69
CA ASN A 362 29.34 9.50 -19.50
C ASN A 362 28.66 9.04 -18.19
N ILE A 363 28.43 7.73 -18.05
CA ILE A 363 27.81 7.14 -16.88
C ILE A 363 28.84 7.16 -15.75
N ARG A 364 28.48 7.76 -14.62
CA ARG A 364 29.37 7.84 -13.45
C ARG A 364 29.01 6.73 -12.46
N PRO A 365 30.01 6.02 -11.92
CA PRO A 365 29.77 5.12 -10.80
C PRO A 365 29.30 5.90 -9.58
N ALA A 366 28.39 5.29 -8.82
CA ALA A 366 27.87 5.84 -7.58
C ALA A 366 28.14 4.92 -6.39
N TYR A 367 28.13 3.61 -6.64
CA TYR A 367 28.38 2.60 -5.60
C TYR A 367 29.49 1.65 -6.02
N MET A 368 30.24 1.21 -5.03
CA MET A 368 31.21 0.14 -5.12
C MET A 368 30.73 -1.01 -4.25
N LEU A 369 30.37 -2.14 -4.90
CA LEU A 369 29.91 -3.34 -4.22
C LEU A 369 31.11 -4.26 -4.01
N THR A 370 31.38 -4.60 -2.75
CA THR A 370 32.58 -5.35 -2.38
C THR A 370 32.22 -6.56 -1.53
N PRO A 371 32.96 -7.67 -1.64
CA PRO A 371 32.96 -8.70 -0.59
C PRO A 371 33.50 -8.07 0.72
N VAL A 372 33.09 -8.66 1.84
CA VAL A 372 33.49 -8.19 3.19
C VAL A 372 35.01 -8.29 3.37
N ALA A 373 35.63 -9.29 2.75
CA ALA A 373 37.08 -9.52 2.83
C ALA A 373 37.93 -8.30 2.42
N ILE A 374 37.46 -7.48 1.50
CA ILE A 374 38.21 -6.29 1.00
C ILE A 374 37.57 -4.97 1.37
N GLU A 375 36.49 -4.96 2.16
CA GLU A 375 35.76 -3.74 2.54
C GLU A 375 36.68 -2.69 3.20
N SER A 376 37.45 -3.10 4.19
CA SER A 376 38.34 -2.17 4.92
C SER A 376 39.34 -1.51 3.99
N ARG A 377 39.89 -2.27 3.03
CA ARG A 377 40.83 -1.74 2.04
C ARG A 377 40.13 -0.82 1.05
N ALA A 378 38.94 -1.15 0.60
CA ALA A 378 38.11 -0.31 -0.26
C ALA A 378 37.79 1.03 0.41
N ASN A 379 37.34 0.98 1.67
CA ASN A 379 37.07 2.20 2.45
C ASN A 379 38.32 3.05 2.65
N GLN A 380 39.49 2.44 2.91
CA GLN A 380 40.77 3.17 3.03
C GLN A 380 41.10 3.91 1.72
N LEU A 381 40.97 3.25 0.57
CA LEU A 381 41.26 3.85 -0.74
C LEU A 381 40.29 4.98 -1.09
N ILE A 382 38.98 4.79 -0.79
CA ILE A 382 37.95 5.76 -1.19
C ILE A 382 37.89 6.96 -0.24
N LYS A 383 38.05 6.76 1.08
CA LYS A 383 37.91 7.84 2.07
C LYS A 383 39.19 8.63 2.35
N SER A 384 40.36 8.08 2.00
CA SER A 384 41.64 8.75 2.26
C SER A 384 41.78 10.03 1.44
N ALA A 385 42.18 11.11 2.07
CA ALA A 385 42.45 12.39 1.39
C ALA A 385 43.76 12.37 0.62
N SER A 386 44.76 11.58 1.08
CA SER A 386 46.03 11.37 0.41
C SER A 386 46.18 9.95 -0.10
N VAL A 387 47.09 9.71 -1.01
CA VAL A 387 47.36 8.38 -1.54
C VAL A 387 47.84 7.47 -0.40
N PRO A 388 47.13 6.39 -0.07
CA PRO A 388 47.53 5.46 0.98
C PRO A 388 48.86 4.77 0.65
N GLY A 389 49.84 4.83 1.54
CA GLY A 389 51.18 4.25 1.35
C GLY A 389 52.19 5.18 0.71
N ALA A 390 51.82 6.41 0.37
CA ALA A 390 52.79 7.47 0.04
C ALA A 390 53.43 8.01 1.32
N ASP A 391 54.67 8.53 1.20
CA ASP A 391 55.32 9.16 2.33
C ASP A 391 54.44 10.24 2.96
N ALA A 392 54.44 10.34 4.28
CA ALA A 392 53.54 11.22 5.05
C ALA A 392 53.57 12.70 4.64
N ASN A 393 54.65 13.15 4.03
CA ASN A 393 54.83 14.52 3.55
C ASN A 393 54.75 14.70 2.03
N SER A 394 54.30 13.69 1.26
CA SER A 394 54.27 13.74 -0.19
C SER A 394 53.24 14.72 -0.73
N GLY A 395 52.25 15.12 0.06
CA GLY A 395 51.20 16.06 -0.39
C GLY A 395 50.35 15.56 -1.60
N ILE A 396 50.49 14.29 -1.98
CA ILE A 396 49.80 13.72 -3.16
C ILE A 396 48.34 13.51 -2.83
N VAL A 397 47.47 14.28 -3.47
CA VAL A 397 46.00 14.18 -3.30
C VAL A 397 45.50 12.88 -3.93
N ASN A 398 44.57 12.21 -3.23
CA ASN A 398 43.91 11.04 -3.76
C ASN A 398 42.88 11.42 -4.86
N PRO A 399 43.09 11.04 -6.13
CA PRO A 399 42.19 11.44 -7.23
C PRO A 399 40.84 10.72 -7.20
N ILE A 400 40.70 9.67 -6.38
CA ILE A 400 39.48 8.87 -6.28
C ILE A 400 38.78 9.05 -4.93
N GLN A 401 39.16 10.10 -4.19
CA GLN A 401 38.52 10.38 -2.88
C GLN A 401 37.01 10.59 -3.06
N ASN A 402 36.19 9.84 -2.31
CA ASN A 402 34.73 9.96 -2.24
C ASN A 402 34.02 9.89 -3.61
N PHE A 403 34.60 9.22 -4.62
CA PHE A 403 33.93 9.13 -5.93
C PHE A 403 32.79 8.13 -5.96
N VAL A 404 32.72 7.18 -5.02
CA VAL A 404 31.64 6.19 -4.84
C VAL A 404 31.37 5.93 -3.35
N THR A 405 30.19 5.41 -3.05
CA THR A 405 29.87 4.86 -1.74
C THR A 405 30.20 3.38 -1.74
N VAL A 406 30.97 2.92 -0.76
CA VAL A 406 31.30 1.50 -0.59
C VAL A 406 30.13 0.81 0.12
N SER A 407 29.65 -0.28 -0.46
CA SER A 407 28.65 -1.18 0.11
C SER A 407 29.22 -2.58 0.11
N SER A 408 29.39 -3.16 1.30
CA SER A 408 29.88 -4.53 1.46
C SER A 408 28.74 -5.52 1.55
N GLU A 409 28.96 -6.72 1.00
CA GLU A 409 27.97 -7.79 0.97
C GLU A 409 28.65 -9.16 1.13
N ALA A 410 28.22 -9.91 2.14
CA ALA A 410 28.81 -11.21 2.46
C ALA A 410 28.57 -12.27 1.36
N ARG A 411 27.46 -12.18 0.65
CA ARG A 411 27.14 -13.10 -0.47
C ARG A 411 28.16 -13.03 -1.62
N LEU A 412 28.89 -11.92 -1.74
CA LEU A 412 29.96 -11.80 -2.73
C LEU A 412 31.20 -12.59 -2.35
N ASP A 413 31.49 -12.76 -1.05
CA ASP A 413 32.63 -13.57 -0.57
C ASP A 413 32.51 -15.02 -0.97
N ASP A 414 31.29 -15.57 -1.04
CA ASP A 414 31.02 -16.95 -1.49
C ASP A 414 31.41 -17.17 -2.97
N SER A 415 31.29 -16.13 -3.78
CA SER A 415 31.65 -16.17 -5.21
C SER A 415 33.12 -15.86 -5.44
N SER A 416 33.61 -14.76 -4.88
CA SER A 416 35.02 -14.34 -4.97
C SER A 416 35.34 -13.33 -3.86
N PRO A 417 36.31 -13.60 -3.00
CA PRO A 417 36.71 -12.68 -1.93
C PRO A 417 37.52 -11.45 -2.43
N THR A 418 37.78 -11.36 -3.74
CA THR A 418 38.65 -10.30 -4.31
C THR A 418 38.01 -9.50 -5.43
N ASP A 419 36.94 -10.04 -6.05
CA ASP A 419 36.22 -9.33 -7.13
C ASP A 419 35.32 -8.25 -6.53
N TYR A 420 35.22 -7.14 -7.22
CA TYR A 420 34.31 -6.05 -6.82
C TYR A 420 33.60 -5.45 -8.03
N TYR A 421 32.55 -4.73 -7.78
CA TYR A 421 31.71 -4.16 -8.81
C TYR A 421 31.55 -2.66 -8.62
N LEU A 422 31.53 -1.90 -9.71
CA LEU A 422 31.08 -0.51 -9.71
C LEU A 422 29.70 -0.45 -10.36
N THR A 423 28.77 0.25 -9.74
CA THR A 423 27.42 0.45 -10.28
C THR A 423 27.06 1.92 -10.34
N ALA A 424 26.21 2.27 -11.30
CA ALA A 424 25.61 3.60 -11.39
C ALA A 424 24.54 3.80 -10.33
N ALA A 425 24.09 5.04 -10.15
CA ALA A 425 22.97 5.37 -9.29
C ALA A 425 21.65 4.79 -9.84
N GLN A 426 20.65 4.65 -8.96
CA GLN A 426 19.33 4.06 -9.19
C GLN A 426 18.61 4.58 -10.46
N GLY A 427 18.84 5.82 -10.88
CA GLY A 427 18.23 6.41 -12.09
C GLY A 427 18.82 5.92 -13.43
N ARG A 428 19.77 4.98 -13.41
CA ARG A 428 20.34 4.33 -14.58
C ARG A 428 19.86 2.88 -14.63
N ASP A 429 19.53 2.42 -15.85
CA ASP A 429 19.06 1.05 -16.05
C ASP A 429 20.22 0.06 -15.82
N THR A 430 20.33 -0.44 -14.59
CA THR A 430 21.30 -1.46 -14.19
C THR A 430 20.62 -2.82 -14.06
N ILE A 431 20.11 -3.12 -12.88
CA ILE A 431 19.29 -4.30 -12.56
C ILE A 431 17.90 -3.79 -12.17
N GLU A 432 16.86 -4.43 -12.67
CA GLU A 432 15.48 -4.17 -12.25
C GLU A 432 15.03 -5.25 -11.28
N VAL A 433 14.44 -4.81 -10.18
CA VAL A 433 13.67 -5.64 -9.25
C VAL A 433 12.21 -5.29 -9.48
N ALA A 434 11.47 -6.17 -10.14
CA ALA A 434 10.07 -5.97 -10.44
C ALA A 434 9.18 -6.73 -9.47
N TYR A 435 8.08 -6.10 -9.08
CA TYR A 435 7.07 -6.68 -8.20
C TYR A 435 5.72 -6.74 -8.92
N LEU A 436 4.88 -7.69 -8.55
CA LEU A 436 3.51 -7.81 -9.06
C LEU A 436 2.70 -6.58 -8.66
N ASP A 437 2.11 -5.87 -9.63
CA ASP A 437 1.36 -4.62 -9.44
C ASP A 437 2.11 -3.53 -8.63
N GLY A 438 3.43 -3.67 -8.51
CA GLY A 438 4.28 -2.74 -7.76
C GLY A 438 4.26 -2.94 -6.24
N ILE A 439 3.62 -4.01 -5.74
CA ILE A 439 3.55 -4.33 -4.31
C ILE A 439 4.86 -5.01 -3.91
N ASP A 440 5.70 -4.29 -3.19
CA ASP A 440 7.02 -4.73 -2.73
C ASP A 440 7.03 -5.34 -1.33
N THR A 441 5.90 -5.40 -0.67
CA THR A 441 5.77 -5.97 0.67
C THR A 441 5.24 -7.40 0.62
N PRO A 442 5.63 -8.26 1.58
CA PRO A 442 5.11 -9.62 1.65
C PRO A 442 3.61 -9.62 1.94
N TYR A 443 2.91 -10.50 1.27
CA TYR A 443 1.47 -10.70 1.44
C TYR A 443 1.21 -11.92 2.32
N LEU A 444 0.35 -11.75 3.33
CA LEU A 444 -0.05 -12.80 4.26
C LEU A 444 -1.47 -13.29 3.94
N GLU A 445 -1.64 -14.60 3.80
CA GLU A 445 -2.94 -15.25 3.69
C GLU A 445 -3.15 -16.21 4.85
N GLN A 446 -4.38 -16.32 5.32
CA GLN A 446 -4.78 -17.26 6.35
C GLN A 446 -5.75 -18.28 5.77
N GLN A 447 -5.56 -19.53 6.17
CA GLN A 447 -6.52 -20.60 5.92
C GLN A 447 -6.82 -21.33 7.23
N GLN A 448 -8.09 -21.49 7.56
CA GLN A 448 -8.51 -22.35 8.64
C GLN A 448 -8.39 -23.80 8.16
N GLY A 449 -7.62 -24.61 8.89
CA GLY A 449 -7.26 -25.94 8.41
C GLY A 449 -8.20 -27.02 8.93
N PHE A 450 -8.65 -27.91 8.04
CA PHE A 450 -9.24 -29.19 8.43
C PHE A 450 -8.17 -30.20 8.88
N THR A 451 -6.96 -30.10 8.32
CA THR A 451 -5.83 -31.00 8.56
C THR A 451 -4.95 -30.57 9.73
N VAL A 452 -5.00 -29.28 10.10
CA VAL A 452 -4.25 -28.72 11.22
C VAL A 452 -5.24 -28.16 12.22
N ASP A 453 -5.05 -28.49 13.49
CA ASP A 453 -5.90 -28.09 14.59
C ASP A 453 -5.60 -26.64 15.02
N GLY A 454 -5.87 -25.69 14.12
CA GLY A 454 -5.51 -24.29 14.25
C GLY A 454 -5.71 -23.50 12.96
N ALA A 455 -4.92 -22.45 12.76
CA ALA A 455 -4.88 -21.64 11.55
C ALA A 455 -3.53 -21.78 10.85
N ALA A 456 -3.55 -22.02 9.55
CA ALA A 456 -2.36 -21.97 8.72
C ALA A 456 -2.22 -20.58 8.08
N PHE A 457 -1.02 -20.05 8.09
CA PHE A 457 -0.66 -18.78 7.51
C PHE A 457 0.38 -18.98 6.41
N LYS A 458 0.22 -18.29 5.31
CA LYS A 458 1.15 -18.30 4.19
C LYS A 458 1.68 -16.90 3.96
N VAL A 459 3.00 -16.75 4.03
CA VAL A 459 3.70 -15.53 3.62
C VAL A 459 4.22 -15.73 2.22
N ARG A 460 3.96 -14.80 1.32
CA ARG A 460 4.48 -14.83 -0.04
C ARG A 460 4.88 -13.45 -0.54
N ILE A 461 5.81 -13.43 -1.49
CA ILE A 461 6.18 -12.27 -2.27
C ILE A 461 6.32 -12.66 -3.74
N ASP A 462 5.84 -11.81 -4.63
CA ASP A 462 5.94 -12.01 -6.07
C ASP A 462 6.98 -11.02 -6.61
N ALA A 463 8.17 -11.53 -6.94
CA ALA A 463 9.29 -10.72 -7.39
C ALA A 463 10.00 -11.34 -8.60
N GLY A 464 10.59 -10.48 -9.42
CA GLY A 464 11.43 -10.88 -10.53
C GLY A 464 12.62 -9.94 -10.66
N VAL A 465 13.81 -10.50 -10.92
CA VAL A 465 15.05 -9.73 -11.03
C VAL A 465 15.72 -10.02 -12.36
N ALA A 466 16.08 -8.99 -13.08
CA ALA A 466 16.82 -9.13 -14.33
C ALA A 466 17.76 -7.95 -14.58
N PRO A 467 18.91 -8.17 -15.24
CA PRO A 467 19.75 -7.07 -15.71
C PRO A 467 19.05 -6.36 -16.87
N LEU A 468 19.05 -5.02 -16.85
CA LEU A 468 18.48 -4.21 -17.93
C LEU A 468 19.54 -3.73 -18.92
N ASP A 469 20.69 -3.27 -18.40
CA ASP A 469 21.76 -2.73 -19.22
C ASP A 469 23.12 -2.99 -18.54
N TRP A 470 24.09 -3.46 -19.30
CA TRP A 470 25.46 -3.70 -18.82
C TRP A 470 26.27 -2.42 -18.64
N ARG A 471 25.90 -1.32 -19.31
CA ARG A 471 26.69 -0.08 -19.39
C ARG A 471 26.81 0.65 -18.06
N GLY A 472 25.81 0.43 -17.20
CA GLY A 472 25.76 1.01 -15.85
C GLY A 472 26.54 0.21 -14.80
N MET A 473 27.22 -0.88 -15.18
CA MET A 473 27.91 -1.77 -14.25
C MET A 473 29.28 -2.20 -14.81
N VAL A 474 30.26 -2.31 -13.92
CA VAL A 474 31.61 -2.82 -14.25
C VAL A 474 32.00 -3.84 -13.19
N LYS A 475 32.45 -5.01 -13.63
CA LYS A 475 33.09 -6.03 -12.77
C LYS A 475 34.59 -5.88 -12.85
N VAL A 476 35.25 -5.90 -11.72
CA VAL A 476 36.71 -5.91 -11.63
C VAL A 476 37.13 -7.24 -11.00
N THR A 477 37.92 -7.99 -11.72
CA THR A 477 38.53 -9.23 -11.26
C THR A 477 39.98 -9.01 -10.91
N LYS A 478 40.46 -9.64 -9.87
CA LYS A 478 41.87 -9.58 -9.50
C LYS A 478 42.75 -10.04 -10.66
N LYS A 479 43.85 -9.32 -10.86
CA LYS A 479 44.83 -9.65 -11.89
C LYS A 479 45.64 -10.90 -11.52
#